data_a9c4a60a2c5a92e8f1984c0c9a3b015d
#
_entry.id   a9c4a60a2c5a92e8f1984c0c9a3b015d
#
_cell.length_a   1.000
_cell.length_b   1.000
_cell.length_c   1.000
_cell.angle_alpha   90.00
_cell.angle_beta   90.00
_cell.angle_gamma   90.00
#
_symmetry.space_group_name_H-M   'P 1'
#
loop_
_entity.id
_entity.type
_entity.pdbx_description
1 polymer ?
#
loop_
_entity_poly.entity_id
_entity_poly.type
_entity_poly.pdbx_seq_one_letter_code
_entity_poly.pdbx_strand_id
1 'polypeptide(L)'
;MELKSKVSVVTIIFNLRKAGRINSFIQCLKSVHNQTYKNIEHIVVDGNSTDGTMDVVRKYAAKGWIKYISEPDKGLYDAMNKGARMATGDYVAFLNSDDFWHDPRGVEWTVEALENSGAVFSFAPSYVLDREFPVHKVFTSIGSALMRMPFCHQTMFARRDAFLYMGGFNIKSYRSAADYNLILRMLTVGYPFVFVPHCFTSYRHGGYSATATGISNVECVKSIFEVYSAMMPEFTMQDAEKMYREHIVPNRLLEIVMPKLCPAMQAAVKELPAEPADGDCTKFNLYEYSYPVRPEELDPDTDWLMSRTTVKYFGIPVIRTLHTTGGMKVKLFGIPVWSKRKVL
;
A
#
# COMPACT_ATOMS: atom_id res chain seq x y z
N MET A 1 15.27 -24.44 0.78
CA MET A 1 16.34 -23.51 1.24
C MET A 1 15.83 -22.86 2.51
N GLU A 2 16.65 -22.74 3.56
CA GLU A 2 16.22 -22.01 4.77
C GLU A 2 16.26 -20.52 4.49
N LEU A 3 15.10 -19.82 4.61
CA LEU A 3 15.00 -18.37 4.40
C LEU A 3 15.70 -17.66 5.56
N LYS A 4 16.64 -16.77 5.27
CA LYS A 4 17.51 -16.14 6.27
C LYS A 4 17.34 -14.64 6.41
N SER A 5 16.84 -13.98 5.38
CA SER A 5 16.76 -12.51 5.34
C SER A 5 15.82 -11.95 6.40
N LYS A 6 16.28 -10.97 7.13
CA LYS A 6 15.45 -10.28 8.13
C LYS A 6 14.56 -9.24 7.47
N VAL A 7 13.30 -9.18 7.90
CA VAL A 7 12.33 -8.17 7.45
C VAL A 7 12.08 -7.16 8.56
N SER A 8 12.21 -5.88 8.23
CA SER A 8 11.78 -4.77 9.08
C SER A 8 10.44 -4.24 8.59
N VAL A 9 9.42 -4.37 9.41
CA VAL A 9 8.10 -3.80 9.13
C VAL A 9 7.98 -2.46 9.83
N VAL A 10 7.65 -1.41 9.09
CA VAL A 10 7.48 -0.05 9.63
C VAL A 10 6.01 0.31 9.63
N THR A 11 5.46 0.65 10.79
CA THR A 11 4.10 1.16 10.98
C THR A 11 4.15 2.55 11.56
N ILE A 12 3.50 3.50 10.92
CA ILE A 12 3.44 4.90 11.35
C ILE A 12 2.12 5.19 12.06
N ILE A 13 2.15 6.02 13.09
CA ILE A 13 0.96 6.38 13.87
C ILE A 13 0.98 7.85 14.29
N PHE A 14 -0.23 8.41 14.41
CA PHE A 14 -0.43 9.74 15.00
C PHE A 14 -1.86 9.86 15.54
N ASN A 15 -2.01 10.16 16.85
CA ASN A 15 -3.28 10.43 17.53
C ASN A 15 -4.41 9.42 17.20
N LEU A 16 -4.10 8.11 17.28
CA LEU A 16 -5.02 7.04 16.87
C LEU A 16 -6.26 6.93 17.75
N ARG A 17 -6.16 7.30 19.05
CA ARG A 17 -7.30 7.28 19.97
C ARG A 17 -8.32 8.32 19.56
N LYS A 18 -7.89 9.56 19.31
CA LYS A 18 -8.74 10.64 18.80
C LYS A 18 -9.36 10.31 17.45
N ALA A 19 -8.61 9.63 16.59
CA ALA A 19 -9.08 9.17 15.28
C ALA A 19 -10.01 7.94 15.34
N GLY A 20 -10.20 7.30 16.52
CA GLY A 20 -10.98 6.07 16.65
C GLY A 20 -10.34 4.84 16.01
N ARG A 21 -9.01 4.84 15.79
CA ARG A 21 -8.28 3.81 15.03
C ARG A 21 -7.46 2.84 15.88
N ILE A 22 -7.61 2.86 17.20
CA ILE A 22 -6.86 1.95 18.10
C ILE A 22 -7.10 0.48 17.76
N ASN A 23 -8.35 0.07 17.47
CA ASN A 23 -8.66 -1.33 17.16
C ASN A 23 -8.01 -1.77 15.83
N SER A 24 -8.00 -0.90 14.83
CA SER A 24 -7.32 -1.17 13.56
C SER A 24 -5.82 -1.33 13.76
N PHE A 25 -5.22 -0.46 14.56
CA PHE A 25 -3.80 -0.55 14.92
C PHE A 25 -3.47 -1.85 15.66
N ILE A 26 -4.30 -2.27 16.62
CA ILE A 26 -4.12 -3.55 17.30
C ILE A 26 -4.21 -4.72 16.29
N GLN A 27 -5.11 -4.65 15.31
CA GLN A 27 -5.20 -5.65 14.25
C GLN A 27 -3.94 -5.65 13.37
N CYS A 28 -3.44 -4.47 13.00
CA CYS A 28 -2.16 -4.32 12.30
C CYS A 28 -1.02 -5.01 13.06
N LEU A 29 -0.84 -4.70 14.36
CA LEU A 29 0.20 -5.31 15.20
C LEU A 29 0.08 -6.84 15.27
N LYS A 30 -1.15 -7.35 15.44
CA LYS A 30 -1.42 -8.79 15.48
C LYS A 30 -1.10 -9.45 14.14
N SER A 31 -1.41 -8.83 13.02
CA SER A 31 -1.19 -9.39 11.69
C SER A 31 0.29 -9.57 11.37
N VAL A 32 1.15 -8.70 11.87
CA VAL A 32 2.61 -8.83 11.76
C VAL A 32 3.14 -9.89 12.73
N HIS A 33 2.70 -9.84 13.98
CA HIS A 33 3.17 -10.79 15.01
C HIS A 33 2.81 -12.25 14.68
N ASN A 34 1.65 -12.47 14.07
CA ASN A 34 1.13 -13.79 13.74
C ASN A 34 1.68 -14.37 12.42
N GLN A 35 2.57 -13.68 11.72
CA GLN A 35 3.19 -14.23 10.52
C GLN A 35 3.93 -15.54 10.81
N THR A 36 3.88 -16.49 9.87
CA THR A 36 4.62 -17.77 9.96
C THR A 36 6.13 -17.55 9.93
N TYR A 37 6.58 -16.59 9.11
CA TYR A 37 7.96 -16.14 9.08
C TYR A 37 8.34 -15.43 10.38
N LYS A 38 9.41 -15.84 11.05
CA LYS A 38 9.74 -15.35 12.40
C LYS A 38 10.89 -14.33 12.43
N ASN A 39 11.71 -14.25 11.38
CA ASN A 39 12.81 -13.29 11.35
C ASN A 39 12.29 -11.88 10.96
N ILE A 40 11.38 -11.35 11.77
CA ILE A 40 10.74 -10.05 11.60
C ILE A 40 11.06 -9.15 12.80
N GLU A 41 11.37 -7.91 12.55
CA GLU A 41 11.24 -6.84 13.53
C GLU A 41 10.12 -5.89 13.12
N HIS A 42 9.31 -5.45 14.09
CA HIS A 42 8.26 -4.49 13.85
C HIS A 42 8.59 -3.16 14.54
N ILE A 43 8.70 -2.10 13.76
CA ILE A 43 9.08 -0.76 14.19
C ILE A 43 7.85 0.15 14.08
N VAL A 44 7.44 0.74 15.20
CA VAL A 44 6.35 1.72 15.25
C VAL A 44 6.96 3.11 15.37
N VAL A 45 6.60 3.99 14.47
CA VAL A 45 7.01 5.41 14.49
C VAL A 45 5.81 6.28 14.80
N ASP A 46 5.85 6.93 15.95
CA ASP A 46 4.79 7.83 16.42
C ASP A 46 5.17 9.29 16.20
N GLY A 47 4.29 10.04 15.56
CA GLY A 47 4.43 11.47 15.26
C GLY A 47 4.25 12.39 16.49
N ASN A 48 4.60 11.93 17.71
CA ASN A 48 4.42 12.64 18.98
C ASN A 48 2.94 12.76 19.39
N SER A 49 2.23 11.64 19.45
CA SER A 49 0.82 11.58 19.87
C SER A 49 0.61 12.05 21.30
N THR A 50 -0.48 12.81 21.53
CA THR A 50 -0.82 13.41 22.83
C THR A 50 -2.16 12.93 23.40
N ASP A 51 -2.82 11.97 22.73
CA ASP A 51 -4.20 11.54 23.03
C ASP A 51 -4.29 10.21 23.82
N GLY A 52 -3.17 9.71 24.34
CA GLY A 52 -3.08 8.42 25.01
C GLY A 52 -2.85 7.22 24.06
N THR A 53 -2.59 7.46 22.77
CA THR A 53 -2.18 6.42 21.80
C THR A 53 -0.96 5.65 22.33
N MET A 54 0.01 6.34 22.93
CA MET A 54 1.26 5.76 23.43
C MET A 54 1.08 4.73 24.56
N ASP A 55 -0.07 4.70 25.26
CA ASP A 55 -0.34 3.65 26.25
C ASP A 55 -0.46 2.28 25.60
N VAL A 56 -1.08 2.25 24.39
CA VAL A 56 -1.17 1.02 23.59
C VAL A 56 0.20 0.62 23.06
N VAL A 57 0.98 1.57 22.53
CA VAL A 57 2.34 1.32 22.03
C VAL A 57 3.22 0.71 23.12
N ARG A 58 3.30 1.34 24.30
CA ARG A 58 4.08 0.85 25.45
C ARG A 58 3.65 -0.56 25.86
N LYS A 59 2.34 -0.85 25.87
CA LYS A 59 1.82 -2.18 26.19
C LYS A 59 2.36 -3.26 25.24
N TYR A 60 2.42 -3.01 23.95
CA TYR A 60 2.91 -3.98 22.97
C TYR A 60 4.44 -4.03 22.91
N ALA A 61 5.12 -2.92 23.17
CA ALA A 61 6.58 -2.89 23.35
C ALA A 61 7.02 -3.72 24.56
N ALA A 62 6.31 -3.60 25.70
CA ALA A 62 6.58 -4.40 26.89
C ALA A 62 6.38 -5.92 26.66
N LYS A 63 5.58 -6.32 25.67
CA LYS A 63 5.45 -7.72 25.23
C LYS A 63 6.56 -8.17 24.28
N GLY A 64 7.48 -7.30 23.90
CA GLY A 64 8.52 -7.58 22.92
C GLY A 64 8.03 -7.69 21.47
N TRP A 65 6.80 -7.26 21.17
CA TRP A 65 6.25 -7.35 19.81
C TRP A 65 6.75 -6.27 18.87
N ILE A 66 7.07 -5.10 19.42
CA ILE A 66 7.46 -3.91 18.66
C ILE A 66 8.63 -3.18 19.31
N LYS A 67 9.42 -2.52 18.49
CA LYS A 67 10.27 -1.39 18.87
C LYS A 67 9.56 -0.10 18.47
N TYR A 68 9.82 1.00 19.14
CA TYR A 68 9.19 2.27 18.76
C TYR A 68 10.07 3.48 19.00
N ILE A 69 9.76 4.56 18.28
CA ILE A 69 10.22 5.91 18.54
C ILE A 69 9.00 6.83 18.53
N SER A 70 8.99 7.85 19.39
CA SER A 70 7.94 8.87 19.45
C SER A 70 8.60 10.23 19.41
N GLU A 71 8.43 10.94 18.31
CA GLU A 71 8.97 12.29 18.08
C GLU A 71 8.20 13.00 16.97
N PRO A 72 8.20 14.35 16.93
CA PRO A 72 7.54 15.09 15.86
C PRO A 72 8.07 14.69 14.48
N ASP A 73 7.17 14.61 13.50
CA ASP A 73 7.50 14.37 12.10
C ASP A 73 6.93 15.46 11.17
N LYS A 74 7.36 15.41 9.91
CA LYS A 74 6.91 16.31 8.82
C LYS A 74 5.83 15.66 7.95
N GLY A 75 5.11 14.66 8.49
CA GLY A 75 4.09 13.90 7.80
C GLY A 75 4.48 12.43 7.60
N LEU A 76 3.55 11.67 7.04
CA LEU A 76 3.60 10.20 6.97
C LEU A 76 4.91 9.64 6.38
N TYR A 77 5.41 10.21 5.31
CA TYR A 77 6.64 9.72 4.66
C TYR A 77 7.92 10.06 5.45
N ASP A 78 7.91 11.14 6.26
CA ASP A 78 9.03 11.40 7.17
C ASP A 78 9.07 10.35 8.29
N ALA A 79 7.91 10.00 8.84
CA ALA A 79 7.80 8.92 9.82
C ALA A 79 8.24 7.57 9.21
N MET A 80 7.82 7.26 7.98
CA MET A 80 8.26 6.04 7.27
C MET A 80 9.78 6.04 7.06
N ASN A 81 10.36 7.14 6.61
CA ASN A 81 11.82 7.27 6.44
C ASN A 81 12.59 7.11 7.75
N LYS A 82 12.06 7.64 8.87
CA LYS A 82 12.64 7.43 10.21
C LYS A 82 12.66 5.94 10.57
N GLY A 83 11.53 5.25 10.37
CA GLY A 83 11.43 3.81 10.58
C GLY A 83 12.40 3.01 9.72
N ALA A 84 12.55 3.34 8.45
CA ALA A 84 13.49 2.69 7.55
C ALA A 84 14.97 2.90 7.94
N ARG A 85 15.30 4.07 8.50
CA ARG A 85 16.65 4.32 9.06
C ARG A 85 16.91 3.51 10.33
N MET A 86 15.88 3.31 11.18
CA MET A 86 15.98 2.46 12.38
C MET A 86 16.02 0.97 12.06
N ALA A 87 15.50 0.58 10.91
CA ALA A 87 15.44 -0.81 10.46
C ALA A 87 16.83 -1.45 10.39
N THR A 88 16.91 -2.72 10.77
CA THR A 88 18.15 -3.53 10.72
C THR A 88 18.00 -4.76 9.82
N GLY A 89 16.83 -4.95 9.21
CA GLY A 89 16.55 -6.04 8.29
C GLY A 89 17.18 -5.83 6.91
N ASP A 90 17.27 -6.91 6.16
CA ASP A 90 17.69 -6.93 4.77
C ASP A 90 16.63 -6.29 3.87
N TYR A 91 15.35 -6.50 4.24
CA TYR A 91 14.20 -5.92 3.58
C TYR A 91 13.44 -4.98 4.52
N VAL A 92 12.87 -3.92 3.95
CA VAL A 92 11.93 -3.01 4.61
C VAL A 92 10.57 -3.08 3.93
N ALA A 93 9.52 -3.16 4.75
CA ALA A 93 8.12 -3.10 4.33
C ALA A 93 7.39 -2.04 5.15
N PHE A 94 6.39 -1.39 4.54
CA PHE A 94 5.58 -0.37 5.19
C PHE A 94 4.14 -0.86 5.30
N LEU A 95 3.61 -0.95 6.52
CA LEU A 95 2.23 -1.35 6.79
C LEU A 95 1.55 -0.26 7.61
N ASN A 96 0.58 0.43 7.03
CA ASN A 96 -0.13 1.51 7.72
C ASN A 96 -0.94 0.97 8.92
N SER A 97 -1.12 1.80 9.92
CA SER A 97 -1.76 1.41 11.19
C SER A 97 -3.24 1.03 11.09
N ASP A 98 -3.89 1.37 10.00
CA ASP A 98 -5.30 1.02 9.74
C ASP A 98 -5.46 -0.19 8.81
N ASP A 99 -4.36 -0.75 8.29
CA ASP A 99 -4.34 -1.89 7.39
C ASP A 99 -3.74 -3.14 8.06
N PHE A 100 -3.80 -4.28 7.40
CA PHE A 100 -3.28 -5.52 7.98
C PHE A 100 -2.97 -6.57 6.91
N TRP A 101 -2.06 -7.46 7.24
CA TRP A 101 -1.81 -8.68 6.47
C TRP A 101 -2.75 -9.77 6.97
N HIS A 102 -3.70 -10.16 6.12
CA HIS A 102 -4.73 -11.13 6.49
C HIS A 102 -4.26 -12.58 6.38
N ASP A 103 -3.29 -12.88 5.52
CA ASP A 103 -2.70 -14.22 5.45
C ASP A 103 -1.40 -14.27 6.27
N PRO A 104 -1.26 -15.23 7.19
CA PRO A 104 -0.07 -15.36 8.03
C PRO A 104 1.19 -15.78 7.27
N ARG A 105 1.09 -16.22 6.02
CA ARG A 105 2.22 -16.61 5.17
C ARG A 105 2.72 -15.50 4.26
N GLY A 106 2.11 -14.32 4.30
CA GLY A 106 2.42 -13.22 3.39
C GLY A 106 3.90 -12.84 3.35
N VAL A 107 4.53 -12.74 4.53
CA VAL A 107 5.97 -12.43 4.63
C VAL A 107 6.82 -13.59 4.11
N GLU A 108 6.47 -14.84 4.43
CA GLU A 108 7.19 -16.03 3.99
C GLU A 108 7.23 -16.12 2.45
N TRP A 109 6.07 -16.04 1.78
CA TRP A 109 5.98 -16.03 0.31
C TRP A 109 6.81 -14.89 -0.31
N THR A 110 6.79 -13.73 0.34
CA THR A 110 7.48 -12.56 -0.19
C THR A 110 9.01 -12.70 -0.06
N VAL A 111 9.50 -13.16 1.09
CA VAL A 111 10.94 -13.40 1.30
C VAL A 111 11.43 -14.51 0.36
N GLU A 112 10.67 -15.61 0.23
CA GLU A 112 10.99 -16.70 -0.68
C GLU A 112 11.11 -16.20 -2.14
N ALA A 113 10.16 -15.41 -2.60
CA ALA A 113 10.19 -14.84 -3.95
C ALA A 113 11.39 -13.91 -4.17
N LEU A 114 11.71 -13.06 -3.18
CA LEU A 114 12.85 -12.14 -3.24
C LEU A 114 14.18 -12.88 -3.24
N GLU A 115 14.39 -13.85 -2.35
CA GLU A 115 15.64 -14.61 -2.27
C GLU A 115 15.85 -15.48 -3.53
N ASN A 116 14.80 -16.13 -4.04
CA ASN A 116 14.89 -16.97 -5.23
C ASN A 116 15.15 -16.18 -6.52
N SER A 117 14.59 -14.96 -6.63
CA SER A 117 14.74 -14.13 -7.84
C SER A 117 15.96 -13.21 -7.80
N GLY A 118 16.50 -12.90 -6.62
CA GLY A 118 17.49 -11.84 -6.42
C GLY A 118 16.94 -10.42 -6.69
N ALA A 119 15.62 -10.26 -6.72
CA ALA A 119 14.97 -8.98 -6.97
C ALA A 119 15.26 -7.94 -5.87
N VAL A 120 15.21 -6.67 -6.25
CA VAL A 120 15.41 -5.54 -5.32
C VAL A 120 14.13 -5.22 -4.55
N PHE A 121 12.98 -5.41 -5.17
CA PHE A 121 11.69 -5.25 -4.50
C PHE A 121 10.64 -6.23 -5.01
N SER A 122 9.61 -6.44 -4.21
CA SER A 122 8.44 -7.24 -4.55
C SER A 122 7.18 -6.40 -4.56
N PHE A 123 6.12 -6.93 -5.17
CA PHE A 123 4.74 -6.42 -5.03
C PHE A 123 3.74 -7.56 -5.17
N ALA A 124 2.52 -7.35 -4.65
CA ALA A 124 1.46 -8.35 -4.65
C ALA A 124 0.09 -7.71 -4.88
N PRO A 125 -0.95 -8.49 -5.23
CA PRO A 125 -2.33 -8.03 -5.18
C PRO A 125 -2.74 -7.66 -3.75
N SER A 126 -3.73 -6.79 -3.62
CA SER A 126 -4.31 -6.42 -2.32
C SER A 126 -5.82 -6.52 -2.33
N TYR A 127 -6.42 -6.76 -1.16
CA TYR A 127 -7.83 -6.51 -0.96
C TYR A 127 -8.06 -5.06 -0.56
N VAL A 128 -9.07 -4.45 -1.18
CA VAL A 128 -9.59 -3.14 -0.79
C VAL A 128 -10.84 -3.36 0.04
N LEU A 129 -10.81 -2.84 1.27
CA LEU A 129 -11.94 -2.89 2.19
C LEU A 129 -12.65 -1.54 2.17
N ASP A 130 -13.78 -1.46 1.48
CA ASP A 130 -14.61 -0.28 1.51
C ASP A 130 -15.61 -0.34 2.67
N ARG A 131 -15.96 0.81 3.22
CA ARG A 131 -16.99 0.91 4.28
C ARG A 131 -18.40 0.64 3.76
N GLU A 132 -18.63 0.77 2.46
CA GLU A 132 -19.95 0.73 1.81
C GLU A 132 -20.10 -0.46 0.86
N PHE A 133 -19.02 -1.08 0.43
CA PHE A 133 -19.00 -2.14 -0.59
C PHE A 133 -18.28 -3.40 -0.11
N PRO A 134 -18.55 -4.54 -0.76
CA PRO A 134 -17.85 -5.78 -0.48
C PRO A 134 -16.35 -5.66 -0.76
N VAL A 135 -15.58 -6.56 -0.17
CA VAL A 135 -14.15 -6.66 -0.39
C VAL A 135 -13.86 -6.90 -1.87
N HIS A 136 -12.98 -6.09 -2.44
CA HIS A 136 -12.50 -6.23 -3.82
C HIS A 136 -11.03 -6.60 -3.82
N LYS A 137 -10.67 -7.59 -4.67
CA LYS A 137 -9.28 -7.86 -5.01
C LYS A 137 -8.88 -6.94 -6.15
N VAL A 138 -7.85 -6.13 -5.93
CA VAL A 138 -7.32 -5.22 -6.93
C VAL A 138 -6.01 -5.76 -7.48
N PHE A 139 -5.90 -5.76 -8.79
CA PHE A 139 -4.73 -6.18 -9.53
C PHE A 139 -4.49 -5.23 -10.70
N THR A 140 -3.27 -4.74 -10.84
CA THR A 140 -2.87 -3.83 -11.93
C THR A 140 -1.58 -4.34 -12.57
N SER A 141 -1.44 -4.18 -13.88
CA SER A 141 -0.18 -4.51 -14.55
C SER A 141 0.95 -3.59 -14.10
N ILE A 142 2.11 -4.16 -13.75
CA ILE A 142 3.30 -3.38 -13.38
C ILE A 142 3.76 -2.46 -14.54
N GLY A 143 3.49 -2.81 -15.79
CA GLY A 143 3.79 -1.96 -16.95
C GLY A 143 3.16 -0.58 -16.85
N SER A 144 2.01 -0.46 -16.18
CA SER A 144 1.34 0.82 -15.95
C SER A 144 2.13 1.77 -15.02
N ALA A 145 3.14 1.26 -14.31
CA ALA A 145 3.95 2.06 -13.38
C ALA A 145 4.68 3.24 -14.04
N LEU A 146 4.92 3.18 -15.35
CA LEU A 146 5.48 4.31 -16.08
C LEU A 146 4.57 5.54 -16.08
N MET A 147 3.25 5.34 -15.86
CA MET A 147 2.23 6.38 -16.00
C MET A 147 1.39 6.61 -14.74
N ARG A 148 1.33 5.64 -13.83
CA ARG A 148 0.50 5.71 -12.60
C ARG A 148 0.98 4.74 -11.53
N MET A 149 0.47 4.88 -10.31
CA MET A 149 0.74 3.92 -9.22
C MET A 149 0.20 2.52 -9.59
N PRO A 150 1.05 1.48 -9.66
CA PRO A 150 0.66 0.18 -10.20
C PRO A 150 0.07 -0.78 -9.15
N PHE A 151 0.38 -0.58 -7.86
CA PHE A 151 -0.02 -1.49 -6.77
C PHE A 151 -0.08 -0.74 -5.43
N CYS A 152 -0.69 -1.36 -4.43
CA CYS A 152 -0.69 -0.82 -3.06
C CYS A 152 0.73 -0.93 -2.45
N HIS A 153 1.34 0.18 -2.05
CA HIS A 153 2.72 0.21 -1.51
C HIS A 153 2.91 -0.71 -0.30
N GLN A 154 1.85 -1.07 0.42
CA GLN A 154 1.89 -1.96 1.57
C GLN A 154 2.09 -3.45 1.21
N THR A 155 2.06 -3.77 -0.09
CA THR A 155 2.47 -5.08 -0.62
C THR A 155 3.93 -5.11 -1.05
N MET A 156 4.63 -3.95 -1.00
CA MET A 156 6.01 -3.82 -1.41
C MET A 156 6.96 -4.12 -0.25
N PHE A 157 7.86 -5.07 -0.49
CA PHE A 157 9.05 -5.27 0.32
C PHE A 157 10.24 -4.89 -0.55
N ALA A 158 11.09 -4.02 -0.05
CA ALA A 158 12.26 -3.55 -0.79
C ALA A 158 13.54 -3.87 -0.02
N ARG A 159 14.62 -4.18 -0.73
CA ARG A 159 15.95 -4.22 -0.12
C ARG A 159 16.21 -2.89 0.56
N ARG A 160 16.53 -2.96 1.86
CA ARG A 160 16.71 -1.77 2.69
C ARG A 160 17.88 -0.89 2.19
N ASP A 161 18.97 -1.51 1.77
CA ASP A 161 20.12 -0.79 1.20
C ASP A 161 19.73 -0.01 -0.07
N ALA A 162 18.96 -0.61 -0.97
CA ALA A 162 18.46 0.03 -2.18
C ALA A 162 17.48 1.17 -1.87
N PHE A 163 16.54 0.95 -0.93
CA PHE A 163 15.63 1.99 -0.46
C PHE A 163 16.38 3.22 0.08
N LEU A 164 17.38 3.00 0.92
CA LEU A 164 18.20 4.07 1.51
C LEU A 164 19.12 4.73 0.47
N TYR A 165 19.69 3.96 -0.46
CA TYR A 165 20.50 4.49 -1.56
C TYR A 165 19.71 5.42 -2.46
N MET A 166 18.44 5.09 -2.73
CA MET A 166 17.50 5.94 -3.47
C MET A 166 17.07 7.19 -2.68
N GLY A 167 17.54 7.37 -1.43
CA GLY A 167 17.18 8.49 -0.54
C GLY A 167 15.82 8.34 0.14
N GLY A 168 15.19 7.16 0.04
CA GLY A 168 13.87 6.90 0.58
C GLY A 168 12.76 7.71 -0.09
N PHE A 169 11.71 8.01 0.66
CA PHE A 169 10.60 8.85 0.21
C PHE A 169 11.01 10.33 0.20
N ASN A 170 10.77 11.01 -0.92
CA ASN A 170 11.10 12.44 -1.08
C ASN A 170 10.06 13.34 -0.37
N ILE A 171 10.30 13.64 0.90
CA ILE A 171 9.42 14.45 1.75
C ILE A 171 9.47 15.95 1.45
N LYS A 172 10.45 16.43 0.69
CA LYS A 172 10.56 17.83 0.31
C LYS A 172 9.55 18.20 -0.77
N SER A 173 9.28 17.27 -1.66
CA SER A 173 8.48 17.50 -2.87
C SER A 173 7.10 16.86 -2.80
N TYR A 174 6.88 15.85 -1.94
CA TYR A 174 5.68 15.00 -1.96
C TYR A 174 5.08 14.82 -0.57
N ARG A 175 3.74 14.85 -0.51
CA ARG A 175 2.95 14.61 0.70
C ARG A 175 2.08 13.36 0.59
N SER A 176 1.70 12.97 -0.63
CA SER A 176 0.75 11.89 -0.87
C SER A 176 1.19 10.87 -1.93
N ALA A 177 2.17 11.18 -2.80
CA ALA A 177 2.63 10.30 -3.87
C ALA A 177 4.16 10.08 -3.86
N ALA A 178 4.82 10.18 -2.69
CA ALA A 178 6.25 9.88 -2.58
C ALA A 178 6.57 8.41 -2.80
N ASP A 179 5.62 7.50 -2.53
CA ASP A 179 5.71 6.08 -2.85
C ASP A 179 5.73 5.84 -4.35
N TYR A 180 4.82 6.45 -5.12
CA TYR A 180 4.86 6.39 -6.58
C TYR A 180 6.17 6.97 -7.13
N ASN A 181 6.59 8.13 -6.64
CA ASN A 181 7.88 8.73 -7.06
C ASN A 181 9.07 7.78 -6.82
N LEU A 182 9.11 7.12 -5.66
CA LEU A 182 10.16 6.15 -5.37
C LEU A 182 10.12 4.96 -6.33
N ILE A 183 8.94 4.35 -6.55
CA ILE A 183 8.77 3.21 -7.44
C ILE A 183 9.18 3.58 -8.86
N LEU A 184 8.72 4.72 -9.38
CA LEU A 184 9.07 5.18 -10.72
C LEU A 184 10.59 5.36 -10.87
N ARG A 185 11.27 5.96 -9.89
CA ARG A 185 12.74 6.09 -9.89
C ARG A 185 13.44 4.73 -9.83
N MET A 186 12.98 3.79 -8.99
CA MET A 186 13.55 2.44 -8.90
C MET A 186 13.44 1.70 -10.23
N LEU A 187 12.30 1.80 -10.91
CA LEU A 187 12.08 1.15 -12.20
C LEU A 187 12.95 1.77 -13.30
N THR A 188 13.06 3.10 -13.35
CA THR A 188 13.81 3.81 -14.39
C THR A 188 15.33 3.73 -14.24
N VAL A 189 15.85 3.31 -13.07
CA VAL A 189 17.25 2.92 -12.92
C VAL A 189 17.49 1.41 -13.14
N GLY A 190 16.43 0.66 -13.52
CA GLY A 190 16.53 -0.74 -13.90
C GLY A 190 16.53 -1.74 -12.75
N TYR A 191 16.07 -1.37 -11.56
CA TYR A 191 16.00 -2.32 -10.45
C TYR A 191 15.04 -3.48 -10.77
N PRO A 192 15.50 -4.75 -10.62
CA PRO A 192 14.65 -5.91 -10.82
C PRO A 192 13.63 -6.06 -9.68
N PHE A 193 12.46 -6.55 -10.05
CA PHE A 193 11.37 -6.82 -9.12
C PHE A 193 10.83 -8.23 -9.30
N VAL A 194 10.04 -8.68 -8.31
CA VAL A 194 9.31 -9.94 -8.36
C VAL A 194 7.84 -9.73 -7.99
N PHE A 195 6.95 -10.36 -8.75
CA PHE A 195 5.53 -10.44 -8.42
C PHE A 195 5.26 -11.62 -7.52
N VAL A 196 4.58 -11.38 -6.39
CA VAL A 196 4.11 -12.41 -5.46
C VAL A 196 2.63 -12.67 -5.76
N PRO A 197 2.24 -13.83 -6.32
CA PRO A 197 0.88 -14.07 -6.81
C PRO A 197 -0.16 -14.33 -5.71
N HIS A 198 0.19 -14.02 -4.47
CA HIS A 198 -0.65 -14.23 -3.29
C HIS A 198 -1.19 -12.90 -2.76
N CYS A 199 -2.51 -12.81 -2.61
CA CYS A 199 -3.14 -11.67 -1.99
C CYS A 199 -3.13 -11.87 -0.46
N PHE A 200 -2.29 -11.11 0.24
CA PHE A 200 -2.15 -11.21 1.70
C PHE A 200 -2.37 -9.90 2.44
N THR A 201 -2.49 -8.80 1.71
CA THR A 201 -2.64 -7.45 2.27
C THR A 201 -4.07 -6.96 2.13
N SER A 202 -4.62 -6.41 3.20
CA SER A 202 -5.92 -5.74 3.23
C SER A 202 -5.76 -4.26 3.51
N TYR A 203 -6.15 -3.46 2.54
CA TYR A 203 -6.12 -2.00 2.57
C TYR A 203 -7.51 -1.44 2.86
N ARG A 204 -7.64 -0.58 3.88
CA ARG A 204 -8.91 0.11 4.19
C ARG A 204 -9.05 1.41 3.43
N HIS A 205 -10.09 1.48 2.59
CA HIS A 205 -10.45 2.74 1.93
C HIS A 205 -10.90 3.79 2.95
N GLY A 206 -10.60 5.08 2.67
CA GLY A 206 -10.95 6.19 3.55
C GLY A 206 -9.82 6.64 4.48
N GLY A 207 -8.58 6.19 4.24
CA GLY A 207 -7.37 6.72 4.86
C GLY A 207 -6.94 8.07 4.28
N TYR A 208 -5.68 8.44 4.51
CA TYR A 208 -5.11 9.72 4.06
C TYR A 208 -5.22 9.90 2.54
N SER A 209 -4.91 8.87 1.75
CA SER A 209 -4.95 8.92 0.28
C SER A 209 -6.35 9.25 -0.26
N ALA A 210 -7.41 8.76 0.38
CA ALA A 210 -8.79 9.04 -0.05
C ALA A 210 -9.19 10.51 0.20
N THR A 211 -8.65 11.15 1.22
CA THR A 211 -8.91 12.56 1.53
C THR A 211 -8.02 13.51 0.74
N ALA A 212 -6.87 13.03 0.28
CA ALA A 212 -5.84 13.78 -0.44
C ALA A 212 -5.85 13.53 -1.96
N THR A 213 -6.93 12.99 -2.54
CA THR A 213 -6.98 12.54 -3.95
C THR A 213 -6.54 13.64 -4.93
N GLY A 214 -6.98 14.88 -4.75
CA GLY A 214 -6.56 16.00 -5.59
C GLY A 214 -5.04 16.27 -5.54
N ILE A 215 -4.45 16.20 -4.34
CA ILE A 215 -3.01 16.38 -4.13
C ILE A 215 -2.26 15.19 -4.74
N SER A 216 -2.74 13.96 -4.53
CA SER A 216 -2.11 12.75 -5.07
C SER A 216 -1.99 12.80 -6.58
N ASN A 217 -3.05 13.20 -7.29
CA ASN A 217 -3.04 13.29 -8.75
C ASN A 217 -2.00 14.32 -9.25
N VAL A 218 -1.95 15.50 -8.63
CA VAL A 218 -0.95 16.54 -8.98
C VAL A 218 0.46 16.04 -8.73
N GLU A 219 0.69 15.37 -7.60
CA GLU A 219 2.00 14.85 -7.25
C GLU A 219 2.42 13.66 -8.13
N CYS A 220 1.48 12.83 -8.60
CA CYS A 220 1.77 11.80 -9.59
C CYS A 220 2.23 12.41 -10.92
N VAL A 221 1.52 13.42 -11.43
CA VAL A 221 1.93 14.16 -12.64
C VAL A 221 3.31 14.79 -12.45
N LYS A 222 3.53 15.42 -11.29
CA LYS A 222 4.85 15.98 -10.94
C LYS A 222 5.95 14.92 -10.92
N SER A 223 5.68 13.73 -10.38
CA SER A 223 6.65 12.62 -10.37
C SER A 223 7.03 12.18 -11.78
N ILE A 224 6.05 12.05 -12.67
CA ILE A 224 6.25 11.73 -14.08
C ILE A 224 7.13 12.80 -14.73
N PHE A 225 6.79 14.07 -14.54
CA PHE A 225 7.57 15.19 -15.08
C PHE A 225 9.00 15.20 -14.55
N GLU A 226 9.22 15.14 -13.24
CA GLU A 226 10.57 15.21 -12.65
C GLU A 226 11.47 14.07 -13.12
N VAL A 227 10.92 12.85 -13.21
CA VAL A 227 11.71 11.69 -13.63
C VAL A 227 12.04 11.73 -15.11
N TYR A 228 11.07 12.07 -15.96
CA TYR A 228 11.28 11.98 -17.40
C TYR A 228 11.92 13.23 -18.02
N SER A 229 11.69 14.42 -17.51
CA SER A 229 12.40 15.63 -17.94
C SER A 229 13.92 15.55 -17.66
N ALA A 230 14.33 14.79 -16.64
CA ALA A 230 15.74 14.50 -16.40
C ALA A 230 16.37 13.60 -17.48
N MET A 231 15.57 12.85 -18.23
CA MET A 231 16.02 11.94 -19.30
C MET A 231 15.80 12.52 -20.71
N MET A 232 14.77 13.33 -20.86
CA MET A 232 14.32 13.96 -22.08
C MET A 232 14.00 15.45 -21.77
N PRO A 233 14.97 16.37 -21.94
CA PRO A 233 14.80 17.78 -21.56
C PRO A 233 13.61 18.50 -22.20
N GLU A 234 13.18 18.06 -23.37
CA GLU A 234 12.00 18.56 -24.09
C GLU A 234 10.66 18.03 -23.52
N PHE A 235 10.68 17.06 -22.57
CA PHE A 235 9.48 16.54 -21.95
C PHE A 235 8.82 17.59 -21.06
N THR A 236 7.56 17.89 -21.34
CA THR A 236 6.83 18.98 -20.70
C THR A 236 5.90 18.50 -19.59
N MET A 237 5.41 19.44 -18.78
CA MET A 237 4.36 19.15 -17.80
C MET A 237 3.06 18.68 -18.48
N GLN A 238 2.78 19.18 -19.68
CA GLN A 238 1.61 18.77 -20.46
C GLN A 238 1.73 17.29 -20.91
N ASP A 239 2.94 16.86 -21.26
CA ASP A 239 3.19 15.45 -21.59
C ASP A 239 2.97 14.57 -20.36
N ALA A 240 3.44 15.01 -19.18
CA ALA A 240 3.21 14.30 -17.94
C ALA A 240 1.72 14.20 -17.57
N GLU A 241 0.93 15.26 -17.81
CA GLU A 241 -0.53 15.21 -17.63
C GLU A 241 -1.21 14.24 -18.59
N LYS A 242 -0.84 14.24 -19.87
CA LYS A 242 -1.36 13.27 -20.86
C LYS A 242 -1.00 11.85 -20.48
N MET A 243 0.25 11.61 -20.06
CA MET A 243 0.67 10.28 -19.58
C MET A 243 -0.17 9.81 -18.40
N TYR A 244 -0.40 10.65 -17.42
CA TYR A 244 -1.14 10.29 -16.22
C TYR A 244 -2.65 10.11 -16.47
N ARG A 245 -3.28 11.04 -17.19
CA ARG A 245 -4.74 11.10 -17.36
C ARG A 245 -5.25 10.31 -18.57
N GLU A 246 -4.53 10.37 -19.66
CA GLU A 246 -4.95 9.84 -20.95
C GLU A 246 -4.13 8.63 -21.38
N HIS A 247 -3.06 8.31 -20.61
CA HIS A 247 -2.11 7.22 -20.88
C HIS A 247 -1.40 7.36 -22.22
N ILE A 248 -1.20 8.59 -22.67
CA ILE A 248 -0.49 8.91 -23.92
C ILE A 248 0.97 9.17 -23.62
N VAL A 249 1.85 8.38 -24.24
CA VAL A 249 3.30 8.43 -24.03
C VAL A 249 4.00 8.80 -25.33
N PRO A 250 4.91 9.81 -25.32
CA PRO A 250 5.74 10.10 -26.48
C PRO A 250 6.63 8.89 -26.86
N ASN A 251 6.64 8.49 -28.15
CA ASN A 251 7.41 7.33 -28.60
C ASN A 251 8.91 7.51 -28.32
N ARG A 252 9.42 8.73 -28.52
CA ARG A 252 10.81 9.05 -28.20
C ARG A 252 11.13 8.83 -26.71
N LEU A 253 10.19 9.10 -25.79
CA LEU A 253 10.37 8.81 -24.37
C LEU A 253 10.48 7.29 -24.15
N LEU A 254 9.64 6.50 -24.80
CA LEU A 254 9.72 5.03 -24.73
C LEU A 254 11.06 4.52 -25.23
N GLU A 255 11.60 5.06 -26.35
CA GLU A 255 12.92 4.71 -26.87
C GLU A 255 14.04 4.99 -25.85
N ILE A 256 13.95 6.08 -25.10
CA ILE A 256 14.94 6.46 -24.07
C ILE A 256 14.81 5.60 -22.80
N VAL A 257 13.59 5.31 -22.38
CA VAL A 257 13.30 4.65 -21.09
C VAL A 257 13.43 3.13 -21.20
N MET A 258 12.89 2.53 -22.26
CA MET A 258 12.86 1.06 -22.40
C MET A 258 14.22 0.38 -22.22
N PRO A 259 15.33 0.85 -22.79
CA PRO A 259 16.64 0.21 -22.59
C PRO A 259 17.14 0.28 -21.13
N LYS A 260 16.63 1.21 -20.33
CA LYS A 260 17.02 1.40 -18.90
C LYS A 260 16.25 0.48 -17.96
N LEU A 261 15.10 -0.02 -18.38
CA LEU A 261 14.25 -0.89 -17.58
C LEU A 261 14.84 -2.30 -17.46
N CYS A 262 14.63 -2.98 -16.36
CA CYS A 262 14.96 -4.40 -16.25
C CYS A 262 14.12 -5.24 -17.27
N PRO A 263 14.60 -6.44 -17.67
CA PRO A 263 13.92 -7.25 -18.69
C PRO A 263 12.43 -7.55 -18.37
N ALA A 264 12.12 -7.81 -17.11
CA ALA A 264 10.75 -8.07 -16.68
C ALA A 264 9.84 -6.83 -16.87
N MET A 265 10.35 -5.63 -16.62
CA MET A 265 9.60 -4.40 -16.86
C MET A 265 9.45 -4.10 -18.35
N GLN A 266 10.48 -4.34 -19.15
CA GLN A 266 10.37 -4.21 -20.60
C GLN A 266 9.27 -5.12 -21.17
N ALA A 267 9.22 -6.38 -20.71
CA ALA A 267 8.16 -7.32 -21.08
C ALA A 267 6.79 -6.79 -20.67
N ALA A 268 6.64 -6.38 -19.42
CA ALA A 268 5.36 -5.87 -18.89
C ALA A 268 4.85 -4.63 -19.64
N VAL A 269 5.72 -3.74 -20.09
CA VAL A 269 5.33 -2.57 -20.91
C VAL A 269 4.90 -3.01 -22.31
N LYS A 270 5.61 -3.97 -22.92
CA LYS A 270 5.26 -4.50 -24.26
C LYS A 270 3.92 -5.26 -24.27
N GLU A 271 3.54 -5.85 -23.14
CA GLU A 271 2.26 -6.56 -22.97
C GLU A 271 1.07 -5.61 -22.76
N LEU A 272 1.31 -4.32 -22.47
CA LEU A 272 0.21 -3.37 -22.37
C LEU A 272 -0.45 -3.17 -23.74
N PRO A 273 -1.78 -3.30 -23.83
CA PRO A 273 -2.49 -2.97 -25.05
C PRO A 273 -2.22 -1.52 -25.45
N ALA A 274 -1.76 -1.34 -26.67
CA ALA A 274 -1.36 -0.03 -27.19
C ALA A 274 -2.00 0.24 -28.53
N GLU A 275 -2.32 1.51 -28.79
CA GLU A 275 -2.82 2.01 -30.05
C GLU A 275 -2.11 3.31 -30.44
N PRO A 276 -2.00 3.66 -31.73
CA PRO A 276 -1.48 4.95 -32.15
C PRO A 276 -2.32 6.10 -31.53
N ALA A 277 -1.64 7.17 -31.16
CA ALA A 277 -2.24 8.43 -30.75
C ALA A 277 -1.83 9.54 -31.73
N ASP A 278 -2.38 10.74 -31.56
CA ASP A 278 -2.04 11.87 -32.41
C ASP A 278 -0.55 12.21 -32.31
N GLY A 279 0.08 12.44 -33.44
CA GLY A 279 1.52 12.69 -33.56
C GLY A 279 2.36 11.43 -33.26
N ASP A 280 3.61 11.65 -32.84
CA ASP A 280 4.55 10.57 -32.53
C ASP A 280 4.39 10.09 -31.07
N CYS A 281 3.20 9.55 -30.78
CA CYS A 281 2.79 9.09 -29.47
C CYS A 281 2.11 7.72 -29.53
N THR A 282 2.18 6.97 -28.43
CA THR A 282 1.43 5.73 -28.19
C THR A 282 0.46 5.94 -27.05
N LYS A 283 -0.78 5.49 -27.21
CA LYS A 283 -1.78 5.43 -26.13
C LYS A 283 -1.88 4.02 -25.59
N PHE A 284 -1.77 3.88 -24.29
CA PHE A 284 -1.91 2.60 -23.59
C PHE A 284 -3.30 2.45 -23.00
N ASN A 285 -3.93 1.31 -23.24
CA ASN A 285 -5.20 0.94 -22.63
C ASN A 285 -4.92 0.22 -21.31
N LEU A 286 -4.98 0.96 -20.20
CA LEU A 286 -4.71 0.40 -18.88
C LEU A 286 -5.99 -0.17 -18.29
N TYR A 287 -5.94 -1.44 -17.91
CA TYR A 287 -7.02 -2.09 -17.21
C TYR A 287 -6.66 -2.25 -15.73
N GLU A 288 -7.54 -1.78 -14.88
CA GLU A 288 -7.53 -2.12 -13.45
C GLU A 288 -8.52 -3.27 -13.26
N TYR A 289 -8.01 -4.42 -12.85
CA TYR A 289 -8.86 -5.56 -12.54
C TYR A 289 -9.30 -5.45 -11.09
N SER A 290 -10.61 -5.24 -10.88
CA SER A 290 -11.23 -5.27 -9.56
C SER A 290 -12.29 -6.37 -9.56
N TYR A 291 -12.09 -7.39 -8.72
CA TYR A 291 -13.00 -8.51 -8.60
C TYR A 291 -13.65 -8.50 -7.22
N PRO A 292 -14.98 -8.62 -7.12
CA PRO A 292 -15.62 -8.87 -5.84
C PRO A 292 -15.11 -10.21 -5.28
N VAL A 293 -14.68 -10.18 -4.03
CA VAL A 293 -14.19 -11.37 -3.34
C VAL A 293 -15.39 -12.11 -2.74
N ARG A 294 -15.50 -13.40 -2.97
CA ARG A 294 -16.57 -14.21 -2.39
C ARG A 294 -16.29 -14.46 -0.91
N PRO A 295 -17.34 -14.54 -0.06
CA PRO A 295 -17.15 -14.77 1.38
C PRO A 295 -16.33 -16.01 1.72
N GLU A 296 -16.44 -17.07 0.90
CA GLU A 296 -15.70 -18.32 1.05
C GLU A 296 -14.21 -18.24 0.70
N GLU A 297 -13.79 -17.16 0.01
CA GLU A 297 -12.38 -16.90 -0.34
C GLU A 297 -11.67 -16.12 0.77
N LEU A 298 -12.41 -15.64 1.77
CA LEU A 298 -11.88 -14.86 2.88
C LEU A 298 -11.58 -15.78 4.05
N ASP A 299 -10.49 -15.46 4.77
CA ASP A 299 -10.16 -16.16 6.01
C ASP A 299 -11.35 -16.14 6.97
N PRO A 300 -11.89 -17.30 7.40
CA PRO A 300 -13.06 -17.38 8.27
C PRO A 300 -12.81 -16.80 9.67
N ASP A 301 -11.54 -16.72 10.11
CA ASP A 301 -11.18 -16.16 11.40
C ASP A 301 -11.10 -14.62 11.39
N THR A 302 -11.15 -14.02 10.19
CA THR A 302 -11.18 -12.57 10.04
C THR A 302 -12.60 -12.06 9.91
N ASP A 303 -13.01 -11.14 10.78
CA ASP A 303 -14.37 -10.55 10.78
C ASP A 303 -14.49 -9.47 9.68
N TRP A 304 -14.72 -9.90 8.44
CA TRP A 304 -14.85 -9.03 7.27
C TRP A 304 -16.21 -8.34 7.23
N LEU A 305 -16.23 -7.03 7.03
CA LEU A 305 -17.47 -6.31 6.79
C LEU A 305 -17.93 -6.52 5.34
N MET A 306 -18.97 -7.33 5.16
CA MET A 306 -19.53 -7.68 3.85
C MET A 306 -20.59 -6.70 3.38
N SER A 307 -21.39 -6.14 4.29
CA SER A 307 -22.38 -5.12 3.97
C SER A 307 -22.80 -4.33 5.20
N ARG A 308 -23.35 -3.15 4.94
CA ARG A 308 -23.87 -2.27 5.98
C ARG A 308 -25.20 -1.68 5.55
N THR A 309 -26.22 -1.84 6.36
CA THR A 309 -27.51 -1.17 6.20
C THR A 309 -27.72 -0.17 7.32
N THR A 310 -28.12 1.04 6.97
CA THR A 310 -28.43 2.08 7.95
C THR A 310 -29.83 2.61 7.69
N VAL A 311 -30.71 2.45 8.68
CA VAL A 311 -32.04 3.07 8.66
C VAL A 311 -31.96 4.40 9.40
N LYS A 312 -32.36 5.48 8.73
CA LYS A 312 -32.36 6.83 9.31
C LYS A 312 -33.80 7.28 9.57
N TYR A 313 -34.01 8.00 10.67
CA TYR A 313 -35.26 8.69 10.99
C TYR A 313 -34.96 10.17 11.17
N PHE A 314 -35.58 11.04 10.40
CA PHE A 314 -35.22 12.49 10.29
C PHE A 314 -33.72 12.75 10.06
N GLY A 315 -33.06 11.93 9.20
CA GLY A 315 -31.63 12.05 8.92
C GLY A 315 -30.70 11.46 9.98
N ILE A 316 -31.22 11.10 11.16
CA ILE A 316 -30.44 10.51 12.27
C ILE A 316 -30.41 8.98 12.09
N PRO A 317 -29.23 8.33 12.11
CA PRO A 317 -29.12 6.88 12.02
C PRO A 317 -29.69 6.23 13.28
N VAL A 318 -30.82 5.52 13.14
CA VAL A 318 -31.52 4.83 14.23
C VAL A 318 -31.09 3.37 14.34
N ILE A 319 -31.13 2.66 13.22
CA ILE A 319 -30.74 1.25 13.15
C ILE A 319 -29.57 1.11 12.21
N ARG A 320 -28.54 0.37 12.63
CA ARG A 320 -27.41 0.01 11.80
C ARG A 320 -27.20 -1.49 11.88
N THR A 321 -27.32 -2.16 10.75
CA THR A 321 -26.99 -3.58 10.61
C THR A 321 -25.65 -3.73 9.90
N LEU A 322 -24.75 -4.50 10.50
CA LEU A 322 -23.47 -4.85 9.95
C LEU A 322 -23.47 -6.35 9.66
N HIS A 323 -23.35 -6.73 8.41
CA HIS A 323 -23.14 -8.10 7.99
C HIS A 323 -21.64 -8.32 7.82
N THR A 324 -21.11 -9.31 8.51
CA THR A 324 -19.71 -9.68 8.42
C THR A 324 -19.58 -11.17 8.12
N THR A 325 -18.41 -11.65 7.74
CA THR A 325 -18.15 -13.08 7.59
C THR A 325 -18.41 -13.86 8.89
N GLY A 326 -18.12 -13.24 10.03
CA GLY A 326 -18.39 -13.77 11.38
C GLY A 326 -19.84 -13.69 11.84
N GLY A 327 -20.75 -13.09 11.04
CA GLY A 327 -22.17 -13.00 11.37
C GLY A 327 -22.80 -11.61 11.17
N MET A 328 -23.92 -11.38 11.84
CA MET A 328 -24.64 -10.12 11.78
C MET A 328 -24.64 -9.41 13.14
N LYS A 329 -24.42 -8.09 13.12
CA LYS A 329 -24.46 -7.23 14.31
C LYS A 329 -25.49 -6.11 14.07
N VAL A 330 -26.37 -5.88 15.04
CA VAL A 330 -27.37 -4.80 14.98
C VAL A 330 -27.07 -3.78 16.08
N LYS A 331 -27.07 -2.51 15.70
CA LYS A 331 -26.92 -1.38 16.63
C LYS A 331 -28.17 -0.50 16.57
N LEU A 332 -28.70 -0.09 17.71
CA LEU A 332 -29.75 0.90 17.86
C LEU A 332 -29.14 2.16 18.48
N PHE A 333 -29.31 3.31 17.85
CA PHE A 333 -28.66 4.58 18.25
C PHE A 333 -27.15 4.45 18.53
N GLY A 334 -26.46 3.57 17.78
CA GLY A 334 -25.03 3.31 17.97
C GLY A 334 -24.69 2.27 19.07
N ILE A 335 -25.63 1.88 19.91
CA ILE A 335 -25.46 0.88 20.97
C ILE A 335 -25.68 -0.52 20.38
N PRO A 336 -24.78 -1.50 20.60
CA PRO A 336 -25.00 -2.88 20.18
C PRO A 336 -26.19 -3.49 20.91
N VAL A 337 -27.24 -3.92 20.19
CA VAL A 337 -28.45 -4.52 20.79
C VAL A 337 -28.58 -5.99 20.44
N TRP A 338 -27.93 -6.46 19.38
CA TRP A 338 -28.00 -7.83 18.93
C TRP A 338 -26.77 -8.24 18.11
N SER A 339 -26.33 -9.48 18.27
CA SER A 339 -25.32 -10.08 17.40
C SER A 339 -25.59 -11.58 17.25
N LYS A 340 -25.52 -12.09 16.02
CA LYS A 340 -25.56 -13.52 15.71
C LYS A 340 -24.19 -13.88 15.13
N ARG A 341 -23.46 -14.79 15.81
CA ARG A 341 -22.26 -15.41 15.21
C ARG A 341 -22.72 -16.55 14.31
N LYS A 342 -22.06 -16.74 13.18
CA LYS A 342 -22.15 -17.99 12.43
C LYS A 342 -21.53 -19.07 13.35
N VAL A 343 -22.32 -20.05 13.73
CA VAL A 343 -21.81 -21.28 14.27
C VAL A 343 -21.36 -22.07 13.02
N LEU A 344 -20.07 -22.31 12.91
CA LEU A 344 -19.49 -23.21 11.90
C LEU A 344 -19.86 -24.63 12.24
#